data_713e193a8e50aae7945b03a070f225c4
#
_entry.id   713e193a8e50aae7945b03a070f225c4
#
_cell.length_a   1.000
_cell.length_b   1.000
_cell.length_c   1.000
_cell.angle_alpha   90.00
_cell.angle_beta   90.00
_cell.angle_gamma   90.00
#
_symmetry.space_group_name_H-M   'P 1'
#
loop_
_entity.id
_entity.type
_entity.pdbx_description
1 polymer ?
#
loop_
_entity_poly.entity_id
_entity_poly.type
_entity_poly.pdbx_seq_one_letter_code
_entity_poly.pdbx_strand_id
1 'polypeptide(L)'
;NLNAAGIADGTIDTAAGSGVFGGNNTVYGSGNRIIGNNNTDSNLDGVFILGNNVTAGLADSVYLGNNSAYVIGSDASSSTTAGVNSYSSVTIGSGNYTFAGANAAGVVTVGSVGSERRIQNVSAGLVSSTSTDAVNGSQLYTLTQPLRFAGDNSTVGSYSNAGALDKNVIQRSSDQALKITGGANLNNLSSNNIGVVASTDTNTLTVQLAKDLTGLNSVTTGNTVMN
;
A
#
# COMPACT_ATOMS: atom_id res chain seq x y z
N ASN A 1 39.52 -18.69 -5.65
CA ASN A 1 39.80 -17.47 -6.46
C ASN A 1 39.72 -17.84 -7.93
N LEU A 2 38.50 -17.83 -8.48
CA LEU A 2 38.33 -17.76 -9.92
C LEU A 2 38.34 -16.28 -10.34
N ASN A 3 39.45 -15.64 -10.09
CA ASN A 3 39.83 -14.53 -10.92
C ASN A 3 40.30 -15.14 -12.23
N ALA A 4 39.33 -15.45 -13.14
CA ALA A 4 39.60 -16.13 -14.36
C ALA A 4 40.58 -15.29 -15.18
N ALA A 5 41.70 -15.91 -15.54
CA ALA A 5 42.59 -15.39 -16.54
C ALA A 5 41.76 -15.03 -17.78
N GLY A 6 41.73 -13.74 -18.12
CA GLY A 6 40.90 -13.21 -19.21
C GLY A 6 39.99 -12.04 -18.77
N ILE A 7 39.87 -11.77 -17.51
CA ILE A 7 39.27 -10.54 -17.05
C ILE A 7 40.37 -9.50 -16.95
N ALA A 8 40.61 -8.83 -18.05
CA ALA A 8 41.41 -7.64 -18.03
C ALA A 8 40.69 -6.61 -17.15
N ASP A 9 41.39 -6.15 -16.12
CA ASP A 9 41.13 -4.85 -15.55
C ASP A 9 39.96 -4.67 -14.56
N GLY A 10 39.93 -5.50 -13.52
CA GLY A 10 39.20 -5.15 -12.30
C GLY A 10 40.16 -5.13 -11.12
N THR A 11 40.29 -4.02 -10.42
CA THR A 11 41.06 -3.94 -9.20
C THR A 11 40.31 -4.68 -8.10
N ILE A 12 40.76 -5.87 -7.72
CA ILE A 12 40.30 -6.58 -6.52
C ILE A 12 41.35 -6.27 -5.44
N ASP A 13 41.08 -5.27 -4.65
CA ASP A 13 41.91 -4.96 -3.49
C ASP A 13 41.28 -5.58 -2.26
N THR A 14 42.06 -6.40 -1.55
CA THR A 14 41.78 -6.97 -0.21
C THR A 14 40.41 -7.59 0.07
N ALA A 15 39.56 -7.76 -0.93
CA ALA A 15 38.17 -8.24 -0.82
C ALA A 15 38.05 -9.71 -0.37
N ALA A 16 38.27 -9.99 0.92
CA ALA A 16 38.23 -11.34 1.48
C ALA A 16 36.86 -12.00 1.22
N GLY A 17 36.88 -13.17 0.58
CA GLY A 17 35.67 -13.93 0.30
C GLY A 17 34.79 -13.36 -0.82
N SER A 18 35.19 -12.34 -1.56
CA SER A 18 34.43 -11.82 -2.70
C SER A 18 34.63 -12.63 -3.97
N GLY A 19 33.60 -12.69 -4.82
CA GLY A 19 33.63 -13.34 -6.13
C GLY A 19 33.12 -12.40 -7.21
N VAL A 20 33.94 -12.21 -8.26
CA VAL A 20 33.64 -11.29 -9.37
C VAL A 20 33.70 -12.03 -10.69
N PHE A 21 32.67 -11.86 -11.52
CA PHE A 21 32.62 -12.39 -12.88
C PHE A 21 32.21 -11.28 -13.85
N GLY A 22 33.14 -10.91 -14.74
CA GLY A 22 32.96 -9.80 -15.69
C GLY A 22 34.16 -8.84 -15.67
N GLY A 23 34.11 -7.80 -16.50
CA GLY A 23 35.20 -6.85 -16.70
C GLY A 23 34.93 -5.47 -16.04
N ASN A 24 36.02 -4.71 -15.79
CA ASN A 24 35.94 -3.35 -15.26
C ASN A 24 35.16 -3.21 -13.95
N ASN A 25 35.19 -4.21 -13.09
CA ASN A 25 34.57 -4.14 -11.78
C ASN A 25 35.60 -3.66 -10.74
N THR A 26 35.21 -2.75 -9.86
CA THR A 26 36.02 -2.26 -8.76
C THR A 26 35.41 -2.73 -7.45
N VAL A 27 36.12 -3.58 -6.69
CA VAL A 27 35.59 -4.25 -5.50
C VAL A 27 36.57 -4.10 -4.34
N TYR A 28 36.16 -3.41 -3.30
CA TYR A 28 36.95 -3.14 -2.10
C TYR A 28 36.43 -3.89 -0.86
N GLY A 29 35.14 -4.09 -0.76
CA GLY A 29 34.50 -4.74 0.39
C GLY A 29 34.60 -6.27 0.36
N SER A 30 34.25 -6.90 1.46
CA SER A 30 34.34 -8.33 1.69
C SER A 30 32.99 -9.04 1.46
N GLY A 31 33.03 -10.32 1.09
CA GLY A 31 31.82 -11.12 0.93
C GLY A 31 30.94 -10.76 -0.26
N ASN A 32 31.42 -9.95 -1.18
CA ASN A 32 30.66 -9.47 -2.34
C ASN A 32 30.53 -10.53 -3.45
N ARG A 33 29.44 -10.50 -4.19
CA ARG A 33 29.17 -11.34 -5.36
C ARG A 33 28.72 -10.44 -6.51
N ILE A 34 29.57 -10.33 -7.55
CA ILE A 34 29.35 -9.42 -8.67
C ILE A 34 29.41 -10.18 -9.97
N ILE A 35 28.35 -10.12 -10.75
CA ILE A 35 28.25 -10.67 -12.11
C ILE A 35 27.83 -9.55 -13.05
N GLY A 36 28.73 -9.17 -13.95
CA GLY A 36 28.55 -8.10 -14.92
C GLY A 36 29.77 -7.23 -15.09
N ASN A 37 29.61 -6.09 -15.74
CA ASN A 37 30.73 -5.21 -16.10
C ASN A 37 30.51 -3.79 -15.57
N ASN A 38 31.62 -3.08 -15.34
CA ASN A 38 31.64 -1.68 -14.91
C ASN A 38 30.87 -1.47 -13.59
N ASN A 39 30.95 -2.39 -12.66
CA ASN A 39 30.33 -2.25 -11.36
C ASN A 39 31.34 -1.77 -10.34
N THR A 40 30.90 -0.98 -9.39
CA THR A 40 31.71 -0.44 -8.30
C THR A 40 31.05 -0.71 -6.96
N ASP A 41 31.83 -1.27 -6.05
CA ASP A 41 31.58 -1.31 -4.62
C ASP A 41 32.53 -0.34 -3.94
N SER A 42 32.03 0.59 -3.18
CA SER A 42 32.81 1.60 -2.48
C SER A 42 33.17 1.16 -1.06
N ASN A 43 33.86 0.02 -0.93
CA ASN A 43 34.23 -0.57 0.35
C ASN A 43 33.02 -1.00 1.21
N LEU A 44 32.05 -1.63 0.55
CA LEU A 44 30.83 -2.16 1.17
C LEU A 44 30.89 -3.69 1.25
N ASP A 45 30.50 -4.25 2.38
CA ASP A 45 30.45 -5.70 2.57
C ASP A 45 29.08 -6.27 2.19
N GLY A 46 29.03 -7.56 1.82
CA GLY A 46 27.78 -8.29 1.59
C GLY A 46 26.98 -7.82 0.37
N VAL A 47 27.61 -7.19 -0.61
CA VAL A 47 26.95 -6.66 -1.81
C VAL A 47 26.80 -7.74 -2.87
N PHE A 48 25.59 -7.90 -3.41
CA PHE A 48 25.28 -8.80 -4.51
C PHE A 48 24.83 -8.02 -5.75
N ILE A 49 25.58 -8.09 -6.84
CA ILE A 49 25.26 -7.42 -8.10
C ILE A 49 25.09 -8.46 -9.21
N LEU A 50 23.95 -8.40 -9.88
CA LEU A 50 23.70 -9.07 -11.15
C LEU A 50 23.27 -8.02 -12.18
N GLY A 51 24.25 -7.42 -12.86
CA GLY A 51 24.02 -6.30 -13.79
C GLY A 51 25.27 -5.59 -14.19
N ASN A 52 25.13 -4.55 -14.98
CA ASN A 52 26.24 -3.70 -15.43
C ASN A 52 26.01 -2.26 -14.99
N ASN A 53 27.10 -1.50 -14.88
CA ASN A 53 27.09 -0.07 -14.55
C ASN A 53 26.36 0.21 -13.20
N VAL A 54 26.56 -0.64 -12.23
CA VAL A 54 25.99 -0.49 -10.88
C VAL A 54 27.07 0.08 -9.97
N THR A 55 26.75 1.17 -9.28
CA THR A 55 27.51 1.66 -8.15
C THR A 55 26.75 1.32 -6.87
N ALA A 56 27.28 0.39 -6.09
CA ALA A 56 26.65 0.01 -4.84
C ALA A 56 26.77 1.16 -3.83
N GLY A 57 25.68 1.52 -3.20
CA GLY A 57 25.58 2.60 -2.23
C GLY A 57 25.19 2.13 -0.83
N LEU A 58 25.01 0.80 -0.64
CA LEU A 58 24.60 0.22 0.63
C LEU A 58 25.15 -1.20 0.77
N ALA A 59 25.69 -1.51 1.95
CA ALA A 59 26.09 -2.87 2.34
C ALA A 59 24.89 -3.81 2.50
N ASP A 60 25.13 -5.12 2.55
CA ASP A 60 24.11 -6.15 2.76
C ASP A 60 22.93 -6.06 1.79
N SER A 61 23.19 -5.63 0.55
CA SER A 61 22.15 -5.30 -0.43
C SER A 61 22.34 -6.01 -1.74
N VAL A 62 21.21 -6.18 -2.47
CA VAL A 62 21.15 -6.88 -3.75
C VAL A 62 20.74 -5.91 -4.86
N TYR A 63 21.51 -5.87 -5.94
CA TYR A 63 21.30 -5.03 -7.11
C TYR A 63 21.02 -5.94 -8.33
N LEU A 64 19.80 -5.93 -8.82
CA LEU A 64 19.37 -6.77 -9.95
C LEU A 64 19.08 -5.90 -11.18
N GLY A 65 19.89 -6.09 -12.22
CA GLY A 65 19.75 -5.40 -13.50
C GLY A 65 20.70 -4.24 -13.68
N ASN A 66 20.88 -3.85 -14.95
CA ASN A 66 21.77 -2.75 -15.32
C ASN A 66 21.31 -1.43 -14.71
N ASN A 67 22.25 -0.63 -14.27
CA ASN A 67 22.03 0.69 -13.67
C ASN A 67 21.11 0.65 -12.43
N SER A 68 20.96 -0.49 -11.77
CA SER A 68 20.23 -0.55 -10.51
C SER A 68 20.96 0.24 -9.44
N ALA A 69 20.24 1.05 -8.68
CA ALA A 69 20.82 1.98 -7.72
C ALA A 69 20.08 1.98 -6.39
N TYR A 70 20.81 2.13 -5.30
CA TYR A 70 20.25 2.45 -4.01
C TYR A 70 19.80 3.90 -3.97
N VAL A 71 18.62 4.14 -3.45
CA VAL A 71 18.12 5.48 -3.16
C VAL A 71 18.08 5.67 -1.66
N ILE A 72 18.76 6.69 -1.16
CA ILE A 72 18.73 7.05 0.25
C ILE A 72 17.27 7.34 0.63
N GLY A 73 16.79 6.61 1.62
CA GLY A 73 15.41 6.73 2.06
C GLY A 73 15.21 7.81 3.12
N SER A 74 13.95 8.09 3.36
CA SER A 74 13.47 8.94 4.45
C SER A 74 12.16 8.36 4.99
N ASP A 75 11.85 8.59 6.23
CA ASP A 75 10.57 8.31 6.86
C ASP A 75 9.49 9.37 6.53
N ALA A 76 9.88 10.43 5.83
CA ALA A 76 8.95 11.46 5.38
C ALA A 76 7.99 10.93 4.30
N SER A 77 6.72 11.29 4.38
CA SER A 77 5.67 10.87 3.43
C SER A 77 5.91 11.33 1.98
N SER A 78 6.78 12.31 1.78
CA SER A 78 7.19 12.80 0.46
C SER A 78 8.39 12.07 -0.14
N SER A 79 8.98 11.12 0.58
CA SER A 79 10.11 10.33 0.06
C SER A 79 9.63 9.27 -0.93
N THR A 80 10.47 8.94 -1.90
CA THR A 80 10.23 7.86 -2.86
C THR A 80 10.48 6.47 -2.27
N THR A 81 11.22 6.39 -1.17
CA THR A 81 11.55 5.14 -0.48
C THR A 81 11.96 5.40 0.97
N ALA A 82 11.71 4.46 1.85
CA ALA A 82 12.27 4.46 3.20
C ALA A 82 13.76 4.07 3.21
N GLY A 83 14.28 3.45 2.16
CA GLY A 83 15.62 2.89 2.13
C GLY A 83 15.78 1.85 3.24
N VAL A 84 16.76 2.06 4.15
CA VAL A 84 16.93 1.25 5.36
C VAL A 84 16.51 1.99 6.64
N ASN A 85 15.92 3.18 6.52
CA ASN A 85 15.37 3.87 7.66
C ASN A 85 14.19 3.09 8.24
N SER A 86 13.99 3.17 9.54
CA SER A 86 12.84 2.54 10.18
C SER A 86 11.53 3.13 9.66
N TYR A 87 10.63 2.25 9.22
CA TYR A 87 9.29 2.63 8.79
C TYR A 87 8.27 1.77 9.52
N SER A 88 7.99 2.15 10.76
CA SER A 88 7.22 1.34 11.71
C SER A 88 5.73 1.62 11.71
N SER A 89 5.29 2.79 11.23
CA SER A 89 3.88 3.13 11.24
C SER A 89 3.55 4.26 10.25
N VAL A 90 2.25 4.40 9.94
CA VAL A 90 1.69 5.54 9.22
C VAL A 90 0.43 6.01 9.91
N THR A 91 0.22 7.32 9.93
CA THR A 91 -1.03 7.93 10.41
C THR A 91 -1.92 8.28 9.21
N ILE A 92 -3.13 7.72 9.17
CA ILE A 92 -4.14 8.02 8.15
C ILE A 92 -5.41 8.50 8.88
N GLY A 93 -5.77 9.75 8.67
CA GLY A 93 -6.84 10.40 9.44
C GLY A 93 -6.50 10.45 10.92
N SER A 94 -7.34 9.88 11.78
CA SER A 94 -7.10 9.75 13.23
C SER A 94 -6.50 8.39 13.63
N GLY A 95 -6.31 7.47 12.70
CA GLY A 95 -5.79 6.13 12.94
C GLY A 95 -4.27 6.06 12.76
N ASN A 96 -3.58 5.39 13.70
CA ASN A 96 -2.17 5.02 13.57
C ASN A 96 -2.06 3.52 13.26
N TYR A 97 -1.41 3.19 12.14
CA TYR A 97 -1.25 1.83 11.64
C TYR A 97 0.21 1.42 11.72
N THR A 98 0.49 0.31 12.38
CA THR A 98 1.85 -0.22 12.57
C THR A 98 2.18 -1.29 11.53
N PHE A 99 3.46 -1.37 11.16
CA PHE A 99 3.97 -2.29 10.14
C PHE A 99 4.93 -3.33 10.74
N ALA A 100 4.83 -4.56 10.25
CA ALA A 100 5.83 -5.58 10.49
C ALA A 100 7.10 -5.28 9.67
N GLY A 101 8.25 -5.80 10.12
CA GLY A 101 9.50 -5.65 9.39
C GLY A 101 9.99 -4.20 9.24
N ALA A 102 9.69 -3.37 10.22
CA ALA A 102 9.95 -1.93 10.20
C ALA A 102 11.41 -1.53 9.94
N ASN A 103 12.38 -2.39 10.30
CA ASN A 103 13.80 -2.15 10.15
C ASN A 103 14.36 -3.06 9.06
N ALA A 104 14.85 -2.48 7.98
CA ALA A 104 15.50 -3.22 6.92
C ALA A 104 17.02 -3.37 7.20
N ALA A 105 17.55 -4.58 7.04
CA ALA A 105 18.99 -4.81 7.11
C ALA A 105 19.72 -4.38 5.84
N GLY A 106 19.03 -4.40 4.71
CA GLY A 106 19.52 -4.00 3.38
C GLY A 106 18.37 -3.86 2.42
N VAL A 107 18.64 -3.65 1.15
CA VAL A 107 17.62 -3.52 0.11
C VAL A 107 17.84 -4.50 -1.03
N VAL A 108 16.76 -4.87 -1.71
CA VAL A 108 16.80 -5.46 -3.04
C VAL A 108 16.31 -4.41 -4.03
N THR A 109 17.23 -3.85 -4.82
CA THR A 109 16.86 -2.87 -5.85
C THR A 109 16.85 -3.52 -7.23
N VAL A 110 15.82 -3.24 -8.01
CA VAL A 110 15.61 -3.79 -9.35
C VAL A 110 15.67 -2.72 -10.44
N GLY A 111 16.08 -1.50 -10.09
CA GLY A 111 16.13 -0.37 -11.00
C GLY A 111 16.75 0.85 -10.36
N SER A 112 16.48 2.01 -10.97
CA SER A 112 16.84 3.33 -10.46
C SER A 112 15.69 4.29 -10.65
N VAL A 113 15.75 5.46 -10.01
CA VAL A 113 14.73 6.51 -10.17
C VAL A 113 14.60 6.89 -11.65
N GLY A 114 13.38 6.82 -12.18
CA GLY A 114 13.05 7.04 -13.58
C GLY A 114 13.33 5.84 -14.50
N SER A 115 13.81 4.71 -13.94
CA SER A 115 14.09 3.45 -14.66
C SER A 115 13.71 2.24 -13.80
N GLU A 116 12.55 2.28 -13.21
CA GLU A 116 11.98 1.24 -12.37
C GLU A 116 11.61 -0.01 -13.18
N ARG A 117 11.63 -1.17 -12.54
CA ARG A 117 11.22 -2.45 -13.13
C ARG A 117 10.06 -3.06 -12.36
N ARG A 118 9.19 -3.75 -13.08
CA ARG A 118 8.11 -4.54 -12.48
C ARG A 118 8.65 -5.91 -12.06
N ILE A 119 8.20 -6.36 -10.88
CA ILE A 119 8.38 -7.74 -10.45
C ILE A 119 7.11 -8.50 -10.86
N GLN A 120 7.25 -9.52 -11.72
CA GLN A 120 6.14 -10.34 -12.23
C GLN A 120 6.15 -11.73 -11.59
N ASN A 121 5.00 -12.42 -11.66
CA ASN A 121 4.83 -13.78 -11.15
C ASN A 121 5.05 -13.90 -9.64
N VAL A 122 4.74 -12.82 -8.92
CA VAL A 122 4.74 -12.82 -7.46
C VAL A 122 3.50 -13.57 -6.98
N SER A 123 3.69 -14.62 -6.19
CA SER A 123 2.61 -15.33 -5.52
C SER A 123 1.89 -14.42 -4.53
N ALA A 124 0.65 -14.73 -4.20
CA ALA A 124 -0.07 -14.02 -3.15
C ALA A 124 0.64 -14.23 -1.81
N GLY A 125 0.96 -13.12 -1.14
CA GLY A 125 1.55 -13.12 0.19
C GLY A 125 0.51 -13.33 1.30
N LEU A 126 0.96 -13.76 2.46
CA LEU A 126 0.12 -13.84 3.65
C LEU A 126 -0.31 -12.42 4.05
N VAL A 127 -1.62 -12.21 4.22
CA VAL A 127 -2.16 -10.94 4.73
C VAL A 127 -2.44 -11.08 6.22
N SER A 128 -1.54 -10.57 7.06
CA SER A 128 -1.68 -10.54 8.51
C SER A 128 -0.93 -9.34 9.10
N SER A 129 -1.17 -9.04 10.37
CA SER A 129 -0.49 -7.92 11.06
C SER A 129 1.01 -8.12 11.25
N THR A 130 1.51 -9.34 11.07
CA THR A 130 2.92 -9.70 11.26
C THR A 130 3.59 -10.18 9.98
N SER A 131 2.87 -10.20 8.84
CA SER A 131 3.41 -10.65 7.56
C SER A 131 4.45 -9.66 7.03
N THR A 132 5.49 -10.22 6.45
CA THR A 132 6.49 -9.50 5.65
C THR A 132 6.54 -9.99 4.21
N ASP A 133 5.55 -10.76 3.77
CA ASP A 133 5.43 -11.20 2.38
C ASP A 133 5.11 -10.03 1.44
N ALA A 134 5.60 -10.12 0.22
CA ALA A 134 5.18 -9.19 -0.83
C ALA A 134 3.72 -9.40 -1.21
N VAL A 135 2.98 -8.32 -1.36
CA VAL A 135 1.58 -8.32 -1.81
C VAL A 135 1.53 -8.16 -3.33
N ASN A 136 0.78 -9.01 -4.02
CA ASN A 136 0.57 -8.86 -5.46
C ASN A 136 -0.67 -8.02 -5.79
N GLY A 137 -0.77 -7.58 -7.04
CA GLY A 137 -1.84 -6.67 -7.49
C GLY A 137 -3.25 -7.24 -7.32
N SER A 138 -3.46 -8.56 -7.34
CA SER A 138 -4.79 -9.15 -7.14
C SER A 138 -5.27 -9.03 -5.70
N GLN A 139 -4.38 -9.11 -4.73
CA GLN A 139 -4.70 -8.89 -3.32
C GLN A 139 -5.10 -7.42 -3.07
N LEU A 140 -4.35 -6.48 -3.64
CA LEU A 140 -4.69 -5.06 -3.56
C LEU A 140 -6.03 -4.76 -4.25
N TYR A 141 -6.31 -5.40 -5.41
CA TYR A 141 -7.57 -5.23 -6.14
C TYR A 141 -8.79 -5.54 -5.27
N THR A 142 -8.73 -6.55 -4.40
CA THR A 142 -9.86 -6.88 -3.51
C THR A 142 -10.19 -5.77 -2.52
N LEU A 143 -9.20 -4.99 -2.10
CA LEU A 143 -9.37 -3.86 -1.17
C LEU A 143 -9.90 -2.59 -1.87
N THR A 144 -9.78 -2.52 -3.20
CA THR A 144 -10.27 -1.36 -3.98
C THR A 144 -11.73 -1.50 -4.39
N GLN A 145 -12.41 -2.61 -4.01
CA GLN A 145 -13.82 -2.79 -4.32
C GLN A 145 -14.67 -1.73 -3.62
N PRO A 146 -15.65 -1.15 -4.30
CA PRO A 146 -16.46 -0.08 -3.73
C PRO A 146 -17.33 -0.58 -2.57
N LEU A 147 -17.54 0.28 -1.59
CA LEU A 147 -18.57 0.09 -0.57
C LEU A 147 -19.95 0.22 -1.22
N ARG A 148 -20.88 -0.65 -0.81
CA ARG A 148 -22.24 -0.73 -1.36
C ARG A 148 -23.25 -0.33 -0.30
N PHE A 149 -24.17 0.56 -0.67
CA PHE A 149 -25.21 1.08 0.20
C PHE A 149 -26.58 0.79 -0.44
N ALA A 150 -27.43 0.11 0.28
CA ALA A 150 -28.76 -0.28 -0.17
C ALA A 150 -29.83 0.37 0.72
N GLY A 151 -30.95 0.75 0.14
CA GLY A 151 -32.14 1.21 0.83
C GLY A 151 -33.31 0.23 0.62
N ASP A 152 -34.48 0.53 1.18
CA ASP A 152 -35.68 -0.34 1.11
C ASP A 152 -36.15 -0.65 -0.30
N ASN A 153 -35.82 0.20 -1.27
CA ASN A 153 -36.14 -0.01 -2.69
C ASN A 153 -35.01 -0.73 -3.46
N SER A 154 -34.03 -1.25 -2.76
CA SER A 154 -32.86 -1.91 -3.39
C SER A 154 -33.05 -3.41 -3.47
N THR A 155 -32.58 -4.00 -4.55
CA THR A 155 -32.38 -5.44 -4.65
C THR A 155 -30.88 -5.71 -4.63
N VAL A 156 -30.40 -6.37 -3.59
CA VAL A 156 -28.99 -6.73 -3.42
C VAL A 156 -28.83 -8.19 -3.78
N GLY A 157 -28.13 -8.48 -4.86
CA GLY A 157 -27.73 -9.85 -5.23
C GLY A 157 -26.59 -10.35 -4.34
N SER A 158 -26.44 -11.65 -4.24
CA SER A 158 -25.26 -12.27 -3.62
C SER A 158 -24.00 -11.80 -4.32
N TYR A 159 -22.94 -11.59 -3.53
CA TYR A 159 -21.64 -11.15 -4.00
C TYR A 159 -21.11 -12.15 -5.05
N SER A 160 -21.29 -11.87 -6.32
CA SER A 160 -20.60 -12.56 -7.40
C SER A 160 -19.91 -11.51 -8.27
N ASN A 161 -18.68 -11.78 -8.64
CA ASN A 161 -17.86 -10.95 -9.54
C ASN A 161 -18.43 -10.81 -10.96
N ALA A 162 -19.58 -11.32 -11.23
CA ALA A 162 -20.23 -11.37 -12.53
C ALA A 162 -21.51 -10.55 -12.55
N GLY A 163 -21.43 -9.24 -12.39
CA GLY A 163 -22.43 -8.31 -12.91
C GLY A 163 -23.90 -8.59 -12.54
N ALA A 164 -24.18 -9.18 -11.39
CA ALA A 164 -25.54 -9.25 -10.86
C ALA A 164 -26.00 -7.80 -10.65
N LEU A 165 -27.03 -7.43 -11.39
CA LEU A 165 -27.58 -6.09 -11.43
C LEU A 165 -28.25 -5.78 -10.09
N ASP A 166 -27.50 -5.27 -9.13
CA ASP A 166 -28.08 -4.63 -7.98
C ASP A 166 -28.89 -3.43 -8.44
N LYS A 167 -30.17 -3.45 -8.20
CA LYS A 167 -31.04 -2.31 -8.48
C LYS A 167 -31.03 -1.35 -7.30
N ASN A 168 -30.92 -0.07 -7.61
CA ASN A 168 -30.97 1.02 -6.61
C ASN A 168 -29.91 0.90 -5.50
N VAL A 169 -28.75 0.33 -5.79
CA VAL A 169 -27.61 0.26 -4.88
C VAL A 169 -26.61 1.36 -5.24
N ILE A 170 -26.19 2.15 -4.26
CA ILE A 170 -25.18 3.17 -4.41
C ILE A 170 -23.82 2.55 -4.12
N GLN A 171 -22.87 2.70 -5.05
CA GLN A 171 -21.50 2.27 -4.88
C GLN A 171 -20.60 3.48 -4.68
N ARG A 172 -19.67 3.41 -3.73
CA ARG A 172 -18.70 4.47 -3.43
C ARG A 172 -17.32 3.89 -3.23
N SER A 173 -16.35 4.43 -3.96
CA SER A 173 -14.92 4.20 -3.70
C SER A 173 -14.48 4.99 -2.47
N SER A 174 -13.29 4.70 -1.97
CA SER A 174 -12.75 5.28 -0.73
C SER A 174 -12.60 6.82 -0.74
N ASP A 175 -12.52 7.42 -1.95
CA ASP A 175 -12.40 8.87 -2.17
C ASP A 175 -13.74 9.56 -2.44
N GLN A 176 -14.85 8.82 -2.46
CA GLN A 176 -16.17 9.34 -2.81
C GLN A 176 -17.06 9.51 -1.59
N ALA A 177 -17.69 10.69 -1.47
CA ALA A 177 -18.67 10.94 -0.43
C ALA A 177 -20.03 10.28 -0.73
N LEU A 178 -20.65 9.66 0.28
CA LEU A 178 -22.07 9.31 0.26
C LEU A 178 -22.87 10.51 0.79
N LYS A 179 -23.72 11.09 -0.06
CA LYS A 179 -24.60 12.18 0.36
C LYS A 179 -25.96 11.59 0.76
N ILE A 180 -26.35 11.80 2.02
CA ILE A 180 -27.69 11.47 2.55
C ILE A 180 -28.41 12.79 2.82
N THR A 181 -29.58 12.98 2.20
CA THR A 181 -30.34 14.23 2.36
C THR A 181 -31.79 13.93 2.72
N GLY A 182 -32.29 14.58 3.76
CA GLY A 182 -33.72 14.54 4.15
C GLY A 182 -34.61 15.58 3.46
N GLY A 183 -33.99 16.54 2.72
CA GLY A 183 -34.75 17.56 1.95
C GLY A 183 -35.31 18.72 2.79
N ALA A 184 -35.24 18.65 4.10
CA ALA A 184 -35.75 19.73 4.96
C ALA A 184 -34.79 20.92 5.04
N ASN A 185 -35.34 22.11 5.33
CA ASN A 185 -34.54 23.29 5.61
C ASN A 185 -33.80 23.13 6.95
N LEU A 186 -32.49 23.37 6.98
CA LEU A 186 -31.66 23.20 8.18
C LEU A 186 -32.10 24.06 9.38
N ASN A 187 -32.69 25.21 9.11
CA ASN A 187 -33.19 26.13 10.18
C ASN A 187 -34.48 25.62 10.84
N ASN A 188 -35.13 24.62 10.25
CA ASN A 188 -36.43 24.07 10.70
C ASN A 188 -36.32 22.62 11.18
N LEU A 189 -35.11 22.17 11.54
CA LEU A 189 -34.91 20.82 12.05
C LEU A 189 -35.18 20.78 13.57
N SER A 190 -35.91 19.77 14.00
CA SER A 190 -36.05 19.41 15.41
C SER A 190 -35.01 18.35 15.80
N SER A 191 -34.56 18.38 17.04
CA SER A 191 -33.61 17.41 17.60
C SER A 191 -34.34 16.18 18.18
N ASN A 192 -33.67 15.04 18.21
CA ASN A 192 -34.06 13.82 18.93
C ASN A 192 -35.34 13.11 18.43
N ASN A 193 -35.84 13.46 17.26
CA ASN A 193 -37.03 12.85 16.67
C ASN A 193 -36.74 11.68 15.73
N ILE A 194 -35.48 11.48 15.34
CA ILE A 194 -35.04 10.37 14.50
C ILE A 194 -33.93 9.61 15.24
N GLY A 195 -34.11 8.30 15.33
CA GLY A 195 -33.10 7.37 15.83
C GLY A 195 -32.51 6.51 14.70
N VAL A 196 -31.26 6.12 14.83
CA VAL A 196 -30.62 5.13 13.97
C VAL A 196 -30.20 3.95 14.82
N VAL A 197 -30.78 2.78 14.54
CA VAL A 197 -30.51 1.56 15.29
C VAL A 197 -29.69 0.60 14.41
N ALA A 198 -28.57 0.16 14.94
CA ALA A 198 -27.72 -0.84 14.29
C ALA A 198 -28.15 -2.26 14.71
N SER A 199 -28.20 -3.17 13.75
CA SER A 199 -28.38 -4.61 13.98
C SER A 199 -27.20 -5.36 13.37
N THR A 200 -26.50 -6.12 14.18
CA THR A 200 -25.42 -7.03 13.74
C THR A 200 -25.94 -8.28 13.06
N ASP A 201 -27.12 -8.76 13.47
CA ASP A 201 -27.71 -9.99 12.94
C ASP A 201 -28.16 -9.83 11.48
N THR A 202 -28.63 -8.63 11.14
CA THR A 202 -29.11 -8.31 9.80
C THR A 202 -28.15 -7.42 9.00
N ASN A 203 -27.04 -6.98 9.62
CA ASN A 203 -26.11 -6.01 9.04
C ASN A 203 -26.81 -4.74 8.54
N THR A 204 -27.74 -4.20 9.32
CA THR A 204 -28.55 -3.05 8.93
C THR A 204 -28.43 -1.88 9.90
N LEU A 205 -28.57 -0.68 9.37
CA LEU A 205 -28.86 0.54 10.11
C LEU A 205 -30.31 0.92 9.80
N THR A 206 -31.19 0.80 10.80
CA THR A 206 -32.60 1.16 10.64
C THR A 206 -32.83 2.58 11.13
N VAL A 207 -33.34 3.44 10.25
CA VAL A 207 -33.76 4.81 10.60
C VAL A 207 -35.20 4.76 11.10
N GLN A 208 -35.43 5.23 12.29
CA GLN A 208 -36.75 5.17 12.96
C GLN A 208 -37.17 6.54 13.48
N LEU A 209 -38.47 6.82 13.41
CA LEU A 209 -39.05 7.98 14.05
C LEU A 209 -39.27 7.68 15.54
N ALA A 210 -39.02 8.64 16.41
CA ALA A 210 -39.29 8.53 17.84
C ALA A 210 -40.82 8.35 18.07
N LYS A 211 -41.17 7.57 19.10
CA LYS A 211 -42.60 7.39 19.47
C LYS A 211 -43.21 8.70 19.98
N ASP A 212 -42.41 9.46 20.74
CA ASP A 212 -42.82 10.78 21.26
C ASP A 212 -41.99 11.83 20.51
N LEU A 213 -42.66 12.71 19.77
CA LEU A 213 -42.05 13.78 19.02
C LEU A 213 -41.99 15.04 19.87
N THR A 214 -40.83 15.66 19.94
CA THR A 214 -40.59 16.83 20.78
C THR A 214 -40.02 17.99 19.96
N GLY A 215 -40.23 19.22 20.44
CA GLY A 215 -39.69 20.44 19.82
C GLY A 215 -40.25 20.71 18.41
N LEU A 216 -41.45 20.24 18.12
CA LEU A 216 -42.19 20.57 16.90
C LEU A 216 -42.99 21.87 17.10
N ASN A 217 -42.98 22.73 16.10
CA ASN A 217 -43.82 23.91 16.07
C ASN A 217 -45.26 23.59 15.65
N SER A 218 -45.38 22.62 14.73
CA SER A 218 -46.69 22.14 14.26
C SER A 218 -46.58 20.77 13.65
N VAL A 219 -47.70 20.03 13.60
CA VAL A 219 -47.87 18.79 12.83
C VAL A 219 -49.03 18.99 11.86
N THR A 220 -48.79 18.82 10.57
CA THR A 220 -49.83 18.96 9.56
C THR A 220 -50.20 17.56 9.03
N THR A 221 -51.44 17.20 9.18
CA THR A 221 -52.01 15.92 8.66
C THR A 221 -53.08 16.24 7.64
N GLY A 222 -52.75 16.16 6.36
CA GLY A 222 -53.66 16.63 5.30
C GLY A 222 -53.94 18.13 5.46
N ASN A 223 -55.22 18.48 5.65
CA ASN A 223 -55.67 19.86 5.84
C ASN A 223 -55.74 20.29 7.33
N THR A 224 -55.38 19.39 8.24
CA THR A 224 -55.41 19.68 9.70
C THR A 224 -54.05 20.01 10.23
N VAL A 225 -53.89 21.14 10.93
CA VAL A 225 -52.66 21.54 11.60
C VAL A 225 -52.90 21.49 13.10
N MET A 226 -52.04 20.74 13.80
CA MET A 226 -51.97 20.76 15.28
C MET A 226 -50.73 21.60 15.68
N ASN A 227 -50.99 22.67 16.43
CA ASN A 227 -49.96 23.58 16.90
C ASN A 227 -49.68 23.36 18.37
#